data_fe084fdfe9768c50c3d7ee9de1c08c39
#
_entry.id   fe084fdfe9768c50c3d7ee9de1c08c39
#
_cell.length_a   1.000
_cell.length_b   1.000
_cell.length_c   1.000
_cell.angle_alpha   90.00
_cell.angle_beta   90.00
_cell.angle_gamma   90.00
#
_symmetry.space_group_name_H-M   'P 1'
#
loop_
_entity.id
_entity.type
_entity.pdbx_description
1 polymer ?
#
loop_
_entity_poly.entity_id
_entity_poly.type
_entity_poly.pdbx_seq_one_letter_code
_entity_poly.pdbx_strand_id
1 'polypeptide(L)'
;MNDILIIGAGPAGISMAVEAVNSGIDTSKILLLEKAEEHSFSIKKYYPDNKKVTANFKGFEAKCTGVMCIPDLTKHETISYLDKAIEENNLQVKYGEAVWKIHQNEDKSFIVYTDKGEYQTKIITIAIGILGKPNKPDFKIPASLKNAVQFDVTSVEIKDANVLVVGGGDSASEYCQYLLQSNNRVSLSYRKKEFSRMNPINRESILALERENQVKILYESEVLTLEDKEGKPFVTFKDEKYAPEKYDYIVLALGGTTPTNFLKMIGIEFDGDDPILKEHHETSVQGLFLLGDLTAGNKGGSIIWAFNSSRNAMTKICTDYLSCTIR
;
A
#
# COMPACT_ATOMS: atom_id res chain seq x y z
N MET A 1 22.90 4.25 3.10
CA MET A 1 22.07 3.03 2.92
C MET A 1 21.60 2.58 4.29
N ASN A 2 20.31 2.34 4.46
CA ASN A 2 19.70 1.80 5.68
C ASN A 2 19.94 0.29 5.77
N ASP A 3 19.93 -0.26 6.98
CA ASP A 3 19.87 -1.71 7.17
C ASP A 3 18.43 -2.19 7.06
N ILE A 4 17.48 -1.47 7.68
CA ILE A 4 16.04 -1.77 7.61
C ILE A 4 15.25 -0.51 7.27
N LEU A 5 14.38 -0.61 6.27
CA LEU A 5 13.38 0.39 5.96
C LEU A 5 11.99 -0.19 6.22
N ILE A 6 11.21 0.51 7.03
CA ILE A 6 9.88 0.09 7.48
C ILE A 6 8.84 1.00 6.83
N ILE A 7 7.88 0.42 6.14
CA ILE A 7 6.80 1.15 5.46
C ILE A 7 5.53 1.05 6.32
N GLY A 8 5.14 2.18 6.90
CA GLY A 8 4.02 2.33 7.82
C GLY A 8 4.47 2.45 9.28
N ALA A 9 4.06 3.53 9.95
CA ALA A 9 4.30 3.79 11.37
C ALA A 9 3.05 3.50 12.23
N GLY A 10 2.38 2.39 11.94
CA GLY A 10 1.39 1.79 12.81
C GLY A 10 2.02 0.90 13.90
N PRO A 11 1.20 0.20 14.73
CA PRO A 11 1.71 -0.66 15.80
C PRO A 11 2.76 -1.67 15.34
N ALA A 12 2.56 -2.34 14.20
CA ALA A 12 3.52 -3.30 13.67
C ALA A 12 4.84 -2.65 13.24
N GLY A 13 4.79 -1.49 12.55
CA GLY A 13 6.00 -0.81 12.11
C GLY A 13 6.82 -0.24 13.26
N ILE A 14 6.16 0.35 14.26
CA ILE A 14 6.81 0.83 15.49
C ILE A 14 7.45 -0.35 16.23
N SER A 15 6.71 -1.45 16.41
CA SER A 15 7.24 -2.66 17.05
C SER A 15 8.44 -3.23 16.30
N MET A 16 8.41 -3.22 14.96
CA MET A 16 9.54 -3.68 14.15
C MET A 16 10.81 -2.85 14.40
N ALA A 17 10.67 -1.53 14.49
CA ALA A 17 11.79 -0.65 14.79
C ALA A 17 12.34 -0.89 16.20
N VAL A 18 11.46 -1.08 17.19
CA VAL A 18 11.85 -1.41 18.58
C VAL A 18 12.58 -2.75 18.64
N GLU A 19 12.09 -3.79 17.94
CA GLU A 19 12.77 -5.08 17.83
C GLU A 19 14.16 -4.95 17.19
N ALA A 20 14.29 -4.11 16.15
CA ALA A 20 15.56 -3.88 15.48
C ALA A 20 16.58 -3.20 16.43
N VAL A 21 16.15 -2.14 17.14
CA VAL A 21 16.98 -1.46 18.15
C VAL A 21 17.42 -2.43 19.25
N ASN A 22 16.46 -3.21 19.80
CA ASN A 22 16.73 -4.19 20.85
C ASN A 22 17.69 -5.30 20.39
N SER A 23 17.69 -5.62 19.10
CA SER A 23 18.63 -6.58 18.48
C SER A 23 20.02 -6.00 18.19
N GLY A 24 20.26 -4.72 18.54
CA GLY A 24 21.56 -4.06 18.43
C GLY A 24 21.79 -3.34 17.09
N ILE A 25 20.75 -3.14 16.28
CA ILE A 25 20.87 -2.34 15.05
C ILE A 25 20.87 -0.85 15.43
N ASP A 26 21.82 -0.11 14.87
CA ASP A 26 21.95 1.34 15.09
C ASP A 26 20.71 2.07 14.57
N THR A 27 20.13 2.96 15.39
CA THR A 27 18.92 3.71 15.02
C THR A 27 19.10 4.54 13.76
N SER A 28 20.32 5.01 13.45
CA SER A 28 20.62 5.71 12.20
C SER A 28 20.53 4.83 10.95
N LYS A 29 20.41 3.52 11.12
CA LYS A 29 20.26 2.53 10.05
C LYS A 29 18.83 1.99 9.92
N ILE A 30 17.91 2.49 10.77
CA ILE A 30 16.51 2.13 10.78
C ILE A 30 15.69 3.35 10.37
N LEU A 31 14.88 3.23 9.32
CA LEU A 31 14.03 4.33 8.85
C LEU A 31 12.60 3.85 8.72
N LEU A 32 11.66 4.58 9.36
CA LEU A 32 10.22 4.41 9.14
C LEU A 32 9.72 5.48 8.19
N LEU A 33 8.91 5.07 7.21
CA LEU A 33 8.18 5.96 6.31
C LEU A 33 6.68 5.82 6.57
N GLU A 34 6.01 6.94 6.83
CA GLU A 34 4.57 7.00 7.07
C GLU A 34 3.93 8.03 6.13
N LYS A 35 2.91 7.60 5.39
CA LYS A 35 2.20 8.48 4.45
C LYS A 35 1.34 9.55 5.13
N ALA A 36 0.87 9.28 6.36
CA ALA A 36 0.12 10.25 7.14
C ALA A 36 1.08 11.22 7.87
N GLU A 37 0.54 12.35 8.32
CA GLU A 37 1.30 13.35 9.08
C GLU A 37 1.59 12.92 10.53
N GLU A 38 1.13 11.73 10.92
CA GLU A 38 1.29 11.19 12.27
C GLU A 38 1.30 9.66 12.24
N HIS A 39 1.92 9.05 13.27
CA HIS A 39 1.90 7.60 13.44
C HIS A 39 0.52 7.10 13.85
N SER A 40 0.29 5.80 13.66
CA SER A 40 -0.94 5.09 14.09
C SER A 40 -2.23 5.75 13.60
N PHE A 41 -2.17 6.38 12.41
CA PHE A 41 -3.26 7.15 11.82
C PHE A 41 -4.60 6.43 11.83
N SER A 42 -4.63 5.12 11.53
CA SER A 42 -5.87 4.34 11.51
C SER A 42 -6.51 4.24 12.90
N ILE A 43 -5.72 4.10 13.96
CA ILE A 43 -6.22 4.09 15.35
C ILE A 43 -6.74 5.48 15.71
N LYS A 44 -5.94 6.53 15.48
CA LYS A 44 -6.31 7.91 15.79
C LYS A 44 -7.58 8.34 15.10
N LYS A 45 -7.72 8.02 13.80
CA LYS A 45 -8.83 8.46 12.96
C LYS A 45 -10.10 7.63 13.10
N TYR A 46 -9.99 6.29 13.13
CA TYR A 46 -11.16 5.42 12.99
C TYR A 46 -11.63 4.78 14.29
N TYR A 47 -10.82 4.78 15.35
CA TYR A 47 -11.26 4.23 16.61
C TYR A 47 -12.03 5.27 17.41
N PRO A 48 -13.26 4.96 17.87
CA PRO A 48 -13.96 5.78 18.86
C PRO A 48 -13.13 5.94 20.13
N ASP A 49 -13.26 7.06 20.84
CA ASP A 49 -12.43 7.36 22.00
C ASP A 49 -12.59 6.37 23.15
N ASN A 50 -13.80 5.80 23.28
CA ASN A 50 -14.12 4.77 24.26
C ASN A 50 -13.77 3.33 23.83
N LYS A 51 -13.22 3.16 22.61
CA LYS A 51 -12.84 1.83 22.11
C LYS A 51 -11.66 1.29 22.88
N LYS A 52 -11.84 0.10 23.45
CA LYS A 52 -10.73 -0.66 24.03
C LYS A 52 -9.93 -1.35 22.89
N VAL A 53 -8.62 -1.22 22.99
CA VAL A 53 -7.65 -2.00 22.20
C VAL A 53 -7.29 -3.20 23.04
N THR A 54 -7.76 -4.37 22.66
CA THR A 54 -7.62 -5.59 23.46
C THR A 54 -6.49 -6.46 22.95
N ALA A 55 -5.78 -7.10 23.87
CA ALA A 55 -4.84 -8.17 23.57
C ALA A 55 -5.57 -9.40 23.00
N ASN A 56 -6.79 -9.63 23.47
CA ASN A 56 -7.65 -10.74 23.05
C ASN A 56 -8.47 -10.37 21.82
N PHE A 57 -8.36 -11.15 20.75
CA PHE A 57 -9.16 -11.00 19.54
C PHE A 57 -9.97 -12.27 19.29
N LYS A 58 -11.29 -12.13 19.21
CA LYS A 58 -12.25 -13.23 18.98
C LYS A 58 -12.05 -14.45 19.93
N GLY A 59 -11.72 -14.18 21.18
CA GLY A 59 -11.53 -15.23 22.20
C GLY A 59 -10.16 -15.92 22.19
N PHE A 60 -9.22 -15.46 21.38
CA PHE A 60 -7.83 -15.91 21.42
C PHE A 60 -6.97 -14.93 22.22
N GLU A 61 -6.40 -15.41 23.30
CA GLU A 61 -5.41 -14.68 24.08
C GLU A 61 -4.03 -14.84 23.41
N ALA A 62 -3.54 -13.78 22.80
CA ALA A 62 -2.21 -13.78 22.21
C ALA A 62 -1.15 -13.54 23.29
N LYS A 63 -0.20 -14.47 23.45
CA LYS A 63 0.98 -14.25 24.29
C LYS A 63 1.96 -13.32 23.58
N CYS A 64 2.48 -12.35 24.32
CA CYS A 64 3.56 -11.50 23.80
C CYS A 64 4.86 -12.31 23.63
N THR A 65 5.47 -12.21 22.49
CA THR A 65 6.74 -12.91 22.17
C THR A 65 7.90 -11.93 21.93
N GLY A 66 7.60 -10.65 21.71
CA GLY A 66 8.56 -9.58 21.43
C GLY A 66 8.74 -8.62 22.58
N VAL A 67 9.48 -7.55 22.30
CA VAL A 67 9.79 -6.47 23.27
C VAL A 67 8.54 -5.70 23.64
N MET A 68 7.69 -5.41 22.64
CA MET A 68 6.47 -4.66 22.90
C MET A 68 5.32 -5.58 23.31
N CYS A 69 4.63 -5.17 24.37
CA CYS A 69 3.48 -5.87 24.91
C CYS A 69 2.54 -4.90 25.62
N ILE A 70 1.24 -5.06 25.44
CA ILE A 70 0.25 -4.26 26.15
C ILE A 70 -0.86 -5.15 26.73
N PRO A 71 -1.41 -4.80 27.89
CA PRO A 71 -2.70 -5.31 28.35
C PRO A 71 -3.83 -4.68 27.52
N ASP A 72 -5.07 -4.91 27.91
CA ASP A 72 -6.20 -4.16 27.37
C ASP A 72 -6.08 -2.68 27.74
N LEU A 73 -6.02 -1.81 26.73
CA LEU A 73 -5.86 -0.37 26.88
C LEU A 73 -6.99 0.37 26.17
N THR A 74 -7.25 1.60 26.59
CA THR A 74 -8.06 2.54 25.81
C THR A 74 -7.28 3.00 24.57
N LYS A 75 -7.99 3.62 23.62
CA LYS A 75 -7.37 4.27 22.44
C LYS A 75 -6.25 5.22 22.85
N HIS A 76 -6.52 6.10 23.84
CA HIS A 76 -5.57 7.11 24.31
C HIS A 76 -4.33 6.49 24.95
N GLU A 77 -4.50 5.51 25.83
CA GLU A 77 -3.39 4.80 26.46
C GLU A 77 -2.54 4.04 25.44
N THR A 78 -3.20 3.43 24.42
CA THR A 78 -2.49 2.76 23.33
C THR A 78 -1.65 3.74 22.53
N ILE A 79 -2.19 4.91 22.17
CA ILE A 79 -1.44 5.94 21.45
C ILE A 79 -0.26 6.41 22.30
N SER A 80 -0.49 6.71 23.59
CA SER A 80 0.56 7.13 24.51
C SER A 80 1.67 6.09 24.68
N TYR A 81 1.32 4.80 24.66
CA TYR A 81 2.30 3.71 24.68
C TYR A 81 3.17 3.69 23.40
N LEU A 82 2.56 3.92 22.25
CA LEU A 82 3.28 3.97 20.97
C LEU A 82 4.13 5.24 20.83
N ASP A 83 3.66 6.39 21.33
CA ASP A 83 4.44 7.64 21.44
C ASP A 83 5.73 7.39 22.23
N LYS A 84 5.60 6.81 23.42
CA LYS A 84 6.75 6.46 24.27
C LYS A 84 7.72 5.50 23.59
N ALA A 85 7.22 4.49 22.88
CA ALA A 85 8.07 3.56 22.16
C ALA A 85 8.93 4.26 21.09
N ILE A 86 8.38 5.26 20.40
CA ILE A 86 9.12 6.08 19.43
C ILE A 86 10.18 6.93 20.13
N GLU A 87 9.79 7.63 21.19
CA GLU A 87 10.67 8.56 21.92
C GLU A 87 11.83 7.84 22.64
N GLU A 88 11.53 6.82 23.43
CA GLU A 88 12.50 6.09 24.25
C GLU A 88 13.53 5.33 23.40
N ASN A 89 13.16 4.91 22.19
CA ASN A 89 14.06 4.24 21.26
C ASN A 89 14.67 5.17 20.21
N ASN A 90 14.44 6.47 20.27
CA ASN A 90 14.92 7.48 19.32
C ASN A 90 14.65 7.07 17.85
N LEU A 91 13.45 6.57 17.57
CA LEU A 91 13.10 6.06 16.24
C LEU A 91 12.99 7.19 15.23
N GLN A 92 13.60 6.98 14.05
CA GLN A 92 13.52 7.93 12.94
C GLN A 92 12.27 7.66 12.12
N VAL A 93 11.27 8.53 12.23
CA VAL A 93 10.02 8.45 11.44
C VAL A 93 9.92 9.66 10.53
N LYS A 94 9.73 9.41 9.23
CA LYS A 94 9.38 10.44 8.24
C LYS A 94 7.90 10.38 7.95
N TYR A 95 7.21 11.41 8.35
CA TYR A 95 5.77 11.58 8.16
C TYR A 95 5.43 12.30 6.84
N GLY A 96 4.19 12.13 6.38
CA GLY A 96 3.70 12.73 5.15
C GLY A 96 4.48 12.24 3.93
N GLU A 97 5.02 11.02 3.97
CA GLU A 97 5.87 10.49 2.91
C GLU A 97 5.36 9.12 2.42
N ALA A 98 4.81 9.10 1.21
CA ALA A 98 4.17 7.93 0.64
C ALA A 98 5.12 7.13 -0.27
N VAL A 99 5.27 5.84 0.03
CA VAL A 99 5.98 4.91 -0.86
C VAL A 99 5.05 4.51 -2.01
N TRP A 100 5.54 4.61 -3.25
CA TRP A 100 4.77 4.25 -4.43
C TRP A 100 5.42 3.17 -5.30
N LYS A 101 6.76 2.94 -5.15
CA LYS A 101 7.48 1.90 -5.88
C LYS A 101 8.63 1.34 -5.04
N ILE A 102 8.89 0.06 -5.23
CA ILE A 102 10.05 -0.64 -4.69
C ILE A 102 10.75 -1.33 -5.85
N HIS A 103 12.06 -1.22 -5.91
CA HIS A 103 12.90 -1.92 -6.88
C HIS A 103 13.95 -2.74 -6.13
N GLN A 104 14.08 -4.02 -6.46
CA GLN A 104 15.16 -4.86 -5.94
C GLN A 104 16.32 -4.86 -6.92
N ASN A 105 17.51 -4.54 -6.43
CA ASN A 105 18.75 -4.56 -7.20
C ASN A 105 19.27 -6.00 -7.36
N GLU A 106 20.25 -6.19 -8.23
CA GLU A 106 20.91 -7.48 -8.45
C GLU A 106 21.60 -8.03 -7.17
N ASP A 107 22.15 -7.15 -6.34
CA ASP A 107 22.76 -7.47 -5.04
C ASP A 107 21.75 -7.75 -3.92
N LYS A 108 20.47 -7.81 -4.26
CA LYS A 108 19.32 -8.00 -3.36
C LYS A 108 19.01 -6.84 -2.42
N SER A 109 19.75 -5.75 -2.46
CA SER A 109 19.33 -4.50 -1.83
C SER A 109 18.13 -3.89 -2.54
N PHE A 110 17.52 -2.87 -1.93
CA PHE A 110 16.32 -2.22 -2.47
C PHE A 110 16.53 -0.72 -2.65
N ILE A 111 15.86 -0.19 -3.67
CA ILE A 111 15.58 1.23 -3.82
C ILE A 111 14.08 1.44 -3.58
N VAL A 112 13.74 2.26 -2.61
CA VAL A 112 12.36 2.62 -2.25
C VAL A 112 12.10 4.04 -2.74
N TYR A 113 11.13 4.19 -3.61
CA TYR A 113 10.74 5.48 -4.19
C TYR A 113 9.53 6.04 -3.45
N THR A 114 9.63 7.31 -3.08
CA THR A 114 8.58 8.06 -2.39
C THR A 114 8.22 9.33 -3.16
N ASP A 115 7.18 10.02 -2.74
CA ASP A 115 6.82 11.33 -3.26
C ASP A 115 7.79 12.46 -2.87
N LYS A 116 8.76 12.17 -1.99
CA LYS A 116 9.77 13.14 -1.52
C LYS A 116 11.21 12.77 -1.87
N GLY A 117 11.44 11.58 -2.41
CA GLY A 117 12.78 11.14 -2.78
C GLY A 117 12.92 9.62 -2.87
N GLU A 118 14.16 9.14 -2.80
CA GLU A 118 14.46 7.72 -2.84
C GLU A 118 15.39 7.31 -1.70
N TYR A 119 15.26 6.05 -1.27
CA TYR A 119 16.04 5.46 -0.17
C TYR A 119 16.60 4.11 -0.56
N GLN A 120 17.83 3.87 -0.18
CA GLN A 120 18.48 2.56 -0.33
C GLN A 120 18.46 1.81 1.01
N THR A 121 18.13 0.52 0.97
CA THR A 121 18.07 -0.33 2.16
C THR A 121 18.40 -1.78 1.82
N LYS A 122 18.87 -2.55 2.82
CA LYS A 122 19.10 -4.00 2.68
C LYS A 122 17.80 -4.77 2.84
N ILE A 123 16.95 -4.37 3.79
CA ILE A 123 15.72 -5.06 4.18
C ILE A 123 14.55 -4.10 4.13
N ILE A 124 13.41 -4.59 3.66
CA ILE A 124 12.13 -3.88 3.73
C ILE A 124 11.15 -4.67 4.58
N THR A 125 10.46 -3.96 5.48
CA THR A 125 9.29 -4.50 6.18
C THR A 125 8.07 -3.63 5.91
N ILE A 126 6.93 -4.24 5.56
CA ILE A 126 5.70 -3.55 5.20
C ILE A 126 4.66 -3.75 6.28
N ALA A 127 4.25 -2.65 6.92
CA ALA A 127 3.37 -2.60 8.08
C ALA A 127 2.18 -1.64 7.87
N ILE A 128 1.58 -1.65 6.69
CA ILE A 128 0.56 -0.66 6.27
C ILE A 128 -0.88 -1.00 6.66
N GLY A 129 -1.08 -2.13 7.36
CA GLY A 129 -2.42 -2.61 7.74
C GLY A 129 -3.27 -3.05 6.54
N ILE A 130 -4.56 -3.32 6.76
CA ILE A 130 -5.48 -3.86 5.73
C ILE A 130 -6.66 -2.93 5.42
N LEU A 131 -6.67 -1.70 5.92
CA LEU A 131 -7.79 -0.79 5.74
C LEU A 131 -7.74 -0.08 4.38
N GLY A 132 -8.77 -0.33 3.57
CA GLY A 132 -9.02 0.40 2.32
C GLY A 132 -10.06 -0.30 1.45
N LYS A 133 -11.25 0.30 1.27
CA LYS A 133 -12.21 -0.13 0.25
C LYS A 133 -12.17 0.87 -0.89
N PRO A 134 -12.24 0.43 -2.16
CA PRO A 134 -12.34 1.35 -3.29
C PRO A 134 -13.59 2.20 -3.21
N ASN A 135 -13.46 3.48 -3.52
CA ASN A 135 -14.62 4.35 -3.69
C ASN A 135 -15.42 3.92 -4.91
N LYS A 136 -16.75 3.91 -4.77
CA LYS A 136 -17.64 3.62 -5.88
C LYS A 136 -17.81 4.87 -6.76
N PRO A 137 -17.98 4.71 -8.09
CA PRO A 137 -18.32 5.83 -8.96
C PRO A 137 -19.77 6.28 -8.73
N ASP A 138 -20.09 7.50 -9.16
CA ASP A 138 -21.45 8.05 -9.09
C ASP A 138 -22.37 7.50 -10.19
N PHE A 139 -21.81 6.88 -11.24
CA PHE A 139 -22.55 6.21 -12.30
C PHE A 139 -22.76 4.72 -12.01
N LYS A 140 -23.83 4.16 -12.59
CA LYS A 140 -24.14 2.74 -12.43
C LYS A 140 -23.22 1.87 -13.28
N ILE A 141 -22.67 0.82 -12.68
CA ILE A 141 -21.92 -0.23 -13.39
C ILE A 141 -22.91 -1.35 -13.75
N PRO A 142 -23.12 -1.66 -15.05
CA PRO A 142 -23.91 -2.81 -15.46
C PRO A 142 -23.36 -4.13 -14.92
N ALA A 143 -24.22 -5.01 -14.43
CA ALA A 143 -23.79 -6.29 -13.85
C ALA A 143 -23.05 -7.18 -14.87
N SER A 144 -23.38 -7.07 -16.14
CA SER A 144 -22.71 -7.78 -17.26
C SER A 144 -21.27 -7.36 -17.46
N LEU A 145 -20.88 -6.14 -17.04
CA LEU A 145 -19.54 -5.60 -17.15
C LEU A 145 -18.67 -5.87 -15.93
N LYS A 146 -19.10 -6.72 -15.00
CA LYS A 146 -18.40 -7.01 -13.75
C LYS A 146 -16.92 -7.40 -13.97
N ASN A 147 -16.62 -8.12 -15.04
CA ASN A 147 -15.25 -8.56 -15.34
C ASN A 147 -14.44 -7.53 -16.15
N ALA A 148 -15.10 -6.56 -16.77
CA ALA A 148 -14.46 -5.51 -17.57
C ALA A 148 -14.27 -4.19 -16.80
N VAL A 149 -14.88 -4.03 -15.63
CA VAL A 149 -14.73 -2.86 -14.76
C VAL A 149 -14.00 -3.26 -13.50
N GLN A 150 -12.80 -2.77 -13.34
CA GLN A 150 -11.89 -3.09 -12.24
C GLN A 150 -11.66 -1.88 -11.34
N PHE A 151 -11.35 -2.12 -10.08
CA PHE A 151 -10.94 -1.08 -9.11
C PHE A 151 -9.44 -1.09 -8.84
N ASP A 152 -8.73 -1.97 -9.51
CA ASP A 152 -7.28 -2.13 -9.47
C ASP A 152 -6.77 -2.75 -10.77
N VAL A 153 -5.45 -2.87 -10.92
CA VAL A 153 -4.79 -3.38 -12.14
C VAL A 153 -4.21 -4.79 -11.97
N THR A 154 -4.46 -5.43 -10.83
CA THR A 154 -3.83 -6.70 -10.47
C THR A 154 -4.82 -7.85 -10.28
N SER A 155 -6.10 -7.55 -10.08
CA SER A 155 -7.16 -8.56 -9.90
C SER A 155 -7.46 -9.35 -11.18
N VAL A 156 -7.18 -8.76 -12.35
CA VAL A 156 -7.34 -9.39 -13.67
C VAL A 156 -6.11 -9.05 -14.51
N GLU A 157 -5.57 -10.02 -15.22
CA GLU A 157 -4.52 -9.75 -16.21
C GLU A 157 -5.12 -8.96 -17.38
N ILE A 158 -4.63 -7.74 -17.59
CA ILE A 158 -5.04 -6.84 -18.67
C ILE A 158 -3.86 -6.69 -19.63
N LYS A 159 -4.00 -7.20 -20.84
CA LYS A 159 -2.94 -7.25 -21.84
C LYS A 159 -3.50 -7.03 -23.25
N ASP A 160 -2.72 -6.36 -24.09
CA ASP A 160 -3.06 -6.07 -25.50
C ASP A 160 -4.45 -5.44 -25.67
N ALA A 161 -4.89 -4.60 -24.71
CA ALA A 161 -6.24 -4.08 -24.58
C ALA A 161 -6.31 -2.55 -24.66
N ASN A 162 -7.50 -2.03 -25.03
CA ASN A 162 -7.83 -0.61 -24.92
C ASN A 162 -8.45 -0.33 -23.53
N VAL A 163 -7.75 0.42 -22.69
CA VAL A 163 -8.10 0.60 -21.28
C VAL A 163 -8.35 2.06 -20.97
N LEU A 164 -9.46 2.34 -20.28
CA LEU A 164 -9.73 3.63 -19.68
C LEU A 164 -9.44 3.58 -18.18
N VAL A 165 -8.47 4.34 -17.71
CA VAL A 165 -8.29 4.62 -16.28
C VAL A 165 -9.09 5.85 -15.93
N VAL A 166 -9.91 5.78 -14.87
CA VAL A 166 -10.74 6.92 -14.39
C VAL A 166 -10.23 7.36 -13.04
N GLY A 167 -9.68 8.57 -12.97
CA GLY A 167 -9.14 9.13 -11.73
C GLY A 167 -8.13 10.24 -11.96
N GLY A 168 -7.60 10.79 -10.89
CA GLY A 168 -6.62 11.90 -10.99
C GLY A 168 -5.75 12.03 -9.75
N GLY A 169 -5.59 10.93 -8.99
CA GLY A 169 -4.66 10.81 -7.88
C GLY A 169 -3.47 9.92 -8.25
N ASP A 170 -2.62 9.64 -7.27
CA ASP A 170 -1.41 8.83 -7.44
C ASP A 170 -1.69 7.47 -8.07
N SER A 171 -2.70 6.75 -7.57
CA SER A 171 -3.10 5.45 -8.11
C SER A 171 -3.46 5.49 -9.60
N ALA A 172 -4.03 6.60 -10.09
CA ALA A 172 -4.36 6.72 -11.50
C ALA A 172 -3.09 6.77 -12.38
N SER A 173 -2.07 7.52 -11.96
CA SER A 173 -0.76 7.56 -12.63
C SER A 173 -0.05 6.21 -12.56
N GLU A 174 0.00 5.59 -11.39
CA GLU A 174 0.63 4.30 -11.15
C GLU A 174 -0.02 3.18 -11.98
N TYR A 175 -1.36 3.18 -12.08
CA TYR A 175 -2.09 2.23 -12.89
C TYR A 175 -1.83 2.41 -14.39
N CYS A 176 -1.75 3.64 -14.89
CA CYS A 176 -1.36 3.88 -16.28
C CYS A 176 0.04 3.33 -16.56
N GLN A 177 1.01 3.62 -15.70
CA GLN A 177 2.39 3.13 -15.84
C GLN A 177 2.47 1.59 -15.80
N TYR A 178 1.70 0.95 -14.91
CA TYR A 178 1.63 -0.50 -14.80
C TYR A 178 1.03 -1.15 -16.07
N LEU A 179 -0.09 -0.61 -16.53
CA LEU A 179 -0.81 -1.15 -17.70
C LEU A 179 0.03 -1.07 -19.00
N LEU A 180 0.84 -0.04 -19.16
CA LEU A 180 1.73 0.10 -20.33
C LEU A 180 2.75 -1.04 -20.45
N GLN A 181 3.15 -1.67 -19.33
CA GLN A 181 4.11 -2.78 -19.33
C GLN A 181 3.58 -4.04 -20.05
N SER A 182 2.26 -4.13 -20.25
CA SER A 182 1.58 -5.27 -20.88
C SER A 182 0.97 -4.93 -22.25
N ASN A 183 1.61 -4.02 -22.98
CA ASN A 183 1.23 -3.62 -24.34
C ASN A 183 -0.22 -3.10 -24.46
N ASN A 184 -0.74 -2.46 -23.42
CA ASN A 184 -2.07 -1.87 -23.44
C ASN A 184 -2.04 -0.47 -24.06
N ARG A 185 -3.14 -0.09 -24.72
CA ARG A 185 -3.43 1.28 -25.11
C ARG A 185 -4.19 1.94 -23.97
N VAL A 186 -3.57 2.91 -23.30
CA VAL A 186 -4.09 3.51 -22.06
C VAL A 186 -4.59 4.92 -22.31
N SER A 187 -5.85 5.17 -21.92
CA SER A 187 -6.43 6.51 -21.78
C SER A 187 -6.68 6.82 -20.30
N LEU A 188 -6.42 8.05 -19.87
CA LEU A 188 -6.70 8.53 -18.51
C LEU A 188 -7.78 9.59 -18.54
N SER A 189 -8.94 9.30 -17.94
CA SER A 189 -10.04 10.25 -17.76
C SER A 189 -9.91 10.97 -16.43
N TYR A 190 -9.85 12.31 -16.48
CA TYR A 190 -9.80 13.14 -15.29
C TYR A 190 -10.77 14.31 -15.34
N ARG A 191 -11.60 14.46 -14.30
CA ARG A 191 -12.68 15.46 -14.24
C ARG A 191 -12.24 16.92 -14.11
N LYS A 192 -10.95 17.20 -13.93
CA LYS A 192 -10.42 18.58 -13.81
C LYS A 192 -9.44 18.89 -14.93
N LYS A 193 -9.06 20.19 -15.01
CA LYS A 193 -8.10 20.70 -16.01
C LYS A 193 -6.65 20.29 -15.72
N GLU A 194 -6.32 20.08 -14.44
CA GLU A 194 -4.95 19.76 -13.99
C GLU A 194 -4.94 18.85 -12.76
N PHE A 195 -3.87 18.08 -12.60
CA PHE A 195 -3.71 17.13 -11.49
C PHE A 195 -3.33 17.85 -10.19
N SER A 196 -4.33 18.26 -9.40
CA SER A 196 -4.14 18.99 -8.14
C SER A 196 -3.94 18.10 -6.91
N ARG A 197 -4.24 16.78 -7.01
CA ARG A 197 -4.14 15.82 -5.90
C ARG A 197 -3.02 14.80 -6.08
N MET A 198 -2.41 14.77 -7.23
CA MET A 198 -1.32 13.86 -7.58
C MET A 198 0.00 14.43 -7.03
N ASN A 199 0.82 13.59 -6.41
CA ASN A 199 2.13 14.00 -5.95
C ASN A 199 3.01 14.46 -7.13
N PRO A 200 4.05 15.28 -6.90
CA PRO A 200 4.86 15.84 -7.97
C PRO A 200 5.51 14.78 -8.88
N ILE A 201 5.97 13.67 -8.32
CA ILE A 201 6.66 12.61 -9.07
C ILE A 201 5.68 11.89 -10.00
N ASN A 202 4.54 11.45 -9.47
CA ASN A 202 3.50 10.80 -10.26
C ASN A 202 2.93 11.74 -11.34
N ARG A 203 2.79 13.02 -10.99
CA ARG A 203 2.34 14.04 -11.94
C ARG A 203 3.34 14.22 -13.09
N GLU A 204 4.63 14.35 -12.79
CA GLU A 204 5.65 14.45 -13.85
C GLU A 204 5.72 13.18 -14.69
N SER A 205 5.64 12.00 -14.08
CA SER A 205 5.62 10.72 -14.78
C SER A 205 4.46 10.63 -15.78
N ILE A 206 3.23 10.93 -15.36
CA ILE A 206 2.07 10.84 -16.25
C ILE A 206 2.10 11.88 -17.38
N LEU A 207 2.58 13.11 -17.08
CA LEU A 207 2.76 14.16 -18.09
C LEU A 207 3.90 13.82 -19.07
N ALA A 208 4.94 13.13 -18.64
CA ALA A 208 5.98 12.62 -19.54
C ALA A 208 5.40 11.57 -20.51
N LEU A 209 4.61 10.63 -20.01
CA LEU A 209 3.93 9.63 -20.84
C LEU A 209 2.93 10.26 -21.84
N GLU A 210 2.27 11.36 -21.46
CA GLU A 210 1.41 12.12 -22.38
C GLU A 210 2.24 12.77 -23.49
N ARG A 211 3.36 13.46 -23.16
CA ARG A 211 4.27 14.08 -24.15
C ARG A 211 4.85 13.06 -25.14
N GLU A 212 5.10 11.83 -24.66
CA GLU A 212 5.59 10.72 -25.46
C GLU A 212 4.48 9.96 -26.23
N ASN A 213 3.23 10.42 -26.14
CA ASN A 213 2.05 9.79 -26.72
C ASN A 213 1.83 8.33 -26.29
N GLN A 214 2.34 7.96 -25.11
CA GLN A 214 2.12 6.62 -24.54
C GLN A 214 0.80 6.54 -23.78
N VAL A 215 0.33 7.65 -23.19
CA VAL A 215 -0.98 7.76 -22.53
C VAL A 215 -1.75 8.93 -23.13
N LYS A 216 -3.01 8.69 -23.48
CA LYS A 216 -3.95 9.75 -23.89
C LYS A 216 -4.65 10.29 -22.65
N ILE A 217 -4.42 11.55 -22.28
CA ILE A 217 -5.14 12.16 -21.15
C ILE A 217 -6.36 12.92 -21.64
N LEU A 218 -7.50 12.60 -21.05
CA LEU A 218 -8.78 13.27 -21.27
C LEU A 218 -9.04 14.19 -20.07
N TYR A 219 -8.73 15.46 -20.21
CA TYR A 219 -8.99 16.47 -19.17
C TYR A 219 -10.44 16.93 -19.19
N GLU A 220 -10.99 17.26 -18.01
CA GLU A 220 -12.39 17.66 -17.85
C GLU A 220 -13.39 16.60 -18.36
N SER A 221 -12.97 15.33 -18.37
CA SER A 221 -13.74 14.20 -18.87
C SER A 221 -14.38 13.44 -17.69
N GLU A 222 -15.49 13.93 -17.19
CA GLU A 222 -16.27 13.20 -16.20
C GLU A 222 -17.14 12.16 -16.89
N VAL A 223 -17.06 10.90 -16.46
CA VAL A 223 -17.91 9.83 -17.00
C VAL A 223 -19.36 10.08 -16.58
N LEU A 224 -20.26 10.15 -17.57
CA LEU A 224 -21.69 10.33 -17.37
C LEU A 224 -22.39 8.97 -17.25
N THR A 225 -22.20 8.11 -18.24
CA THR A 225 -22.80 6.76 -18.26
C THR A 225 -21.80 5.70 -18.68
N LEU A 226 -22.08 4.50 -18.23
CA LEU A 226 -21.40 3.29 -18.64
C LEU A 226 -22.46 2.28 -19.11
N GLU A 227 -22.36 1.88 -20.35
CA GLU A 227 -23.27 0.92 -20.98
C GLU A 227 -22.50 -0.32 -21.41
N ASP A 228 -23.21 -1.45 -21.46
CA ASP A 228 -22.70 -2.67 -22.08
C ASP A 228 -23.03 -2.67 -23.58
N LYS A 229 -22.02 -2.65 -24.42
CA LYS A 229 -22.15 -2.86 -25.85
C LYS A 229 -21.35 -4.07 -26.28
N GLU A 230 -22.05 -5.16 -26.51
CA GLU A 230 -21.46 -6.44 -26.95
C GLU A 230 -20.43 -7.00 -25.96
N GLY A 231 -20.72 -6.91 -24.65
CA GLY A 231 -19.83 -7.37 -23.59
C GLY A 231 -18.67 -6.43 -23.26
N LYS A 232 -18.63 -5.23 -23.88
CA LYS A 232 -17.57 -4.24 -23.66
C LYS A 232 -18.12 -2.94 -23.08
N PRO A 233 -17.35 -2.28 -22.20
CA PRO A 233 -17.67 -0.96 -21.67
C PRO A 233 -17.77 0.10 -22.77
N PHE A 234 -18.94 0.75 -22.87
CA PHE A 234 -19.14 1.92 -23.72
C PHE A 234 -19.38 3.13 -22.81
N VAL A 235 -18.44 4.08 -22.88
CA VAL A 235 -18.41 5.24 -21.99
C VAL A 235 -18.92 6.47 -22.69
N THR A 236 -19.84 7.19 -22.05
CA THR A 236 -20.26 8.55 -22.43
C THR A 236 -19.75 9.53 -21.38
N PHE A 237 -19.18 10.64 -21.82
CA PHE A 237 -18.69 11.69 -20.94
C PHE A 237 -19.72 12.83 -20.81
N LYS A 238 -19.65 13.59 -19.70
CA LYS A 238 -20.51 14.76 -19.49
C LYS A 238 -20.20 15.89 -20.47
N ASP A 239 -18.94 16.06 -20.84
CA ASP A 239 -18.50 17.04 -21.80
C ASP A 239 -18.57 16.47 -23.23
N GLU A 240 -19.39 17.10 -24.08
CA GLU A 240 -19.63 16.68 -25.47
C GLU A 240 -18.39 16.76 -26.37
N LYS A 241 -17.31 17.41 -25.92
CA LYS A 241 -16.03 17.44 -26.66
C LYS A 241 -15.41 16.04 -26.81
N TYR A 242 -15.79 15.09 -25.95
CA TYR A 242 -15.37 13.71 -26.03
C TYR A 242 -16.50 12.83 -26.58
N ALA A 243 -16.29 12.31 -27.78
CA ALA A 243 -17.22 11.34 -28.33
C ALA A 243 -17.28 10.08 -27.43
N PRO A 244 -18.47 9.45 -27.32
CA PRO A 244 -18.57 8.17 -26.62
C PRO A 244 -17.65 7.13 -27.23
N GLU A 245 -16.97 6.36 -26.39
CA GLU A 245 -15.93 5.42 -26.84
C GLU A 245 -16.10 4.04 -26.18
N LYS A 246 -15.75 2.98 -26.93
CA LYS A 246 -15.76 1.59 -26.46
C LYS A 246 -14.36 1.22 -25.99
N TYR A 247 -14.28 0.62 -24.80
CA TYR A 247 -13.04 0.12 -24.20
C TYR A 247 -13.14 -1.38 -23.97
N ASP A 248 -12.00 -2.06 -23.81
CA ASP A 248 -11.96 -3.44 -23.37
C ASP A 248 -12.09 -3.54 -21.85
N TYR A 249 -11.45 -2.60 -21.13
CA TYR A 249 -11.51 -2.50 -19.69
C TYR A 249 -11.65 -1.05 -19.21
N ILE A 250 -12.25 -0.90 -18.04
CA ILE A 250 -12.22 0.34 -17.26
C ILE A 250 -11.58 0.04 -15.92
N VAL A 251 -10.62 0.89 -15.50
CA VAL A 251 -10.01 0.83 -14.18
C VAL A 251 -10.37 2.08 -13.40
N LEU A 252 -11.09 1.91 -12.31
CA LEU A 252 -11.60 2.99 -11.47
C LEU A 252 -10.61 3.34 -10.36
N ALA A 253 -9.72 4.29 -10.61
CA ALA A 253 -8.74 4.82 -9.65
C ALA A 253 -9.34 6.00 -8.84
N LEU A 254 -10.47 5.77 -8.19
CA LEU A 254 -11.27 6.79 -7.48
C LEU A 254 -10.82 7.02 -6.03
N GLY A 255 -9.70 6.45 -5.64
CA GLY A 255 -9.20 6.41 -4.27
C GLY A 255 -9.67 5.18 -3.50
N GLY A 256 -9.06 4.94 -2.34
CA GLY A 256 -9.37 3.76 -1.52
C GLY A 256 -8.74 2.48 -2.05
N THR A 257 -7.56 2.54 -2.70
CA THR A 257 -6.84 1.32 -3.10
C THR A 257 -6.61 0.41 -1.91
N THR A 258 -6.94 -0.86 -2.06
CA THR A 258 -6.61 -1.86 -1.03
C THR A 258 -5.08 -2.01 -0.95
N PRO A 259 -4.53 -2.30 0.24
CA PRO A 259 -3.10 -2.62 0.37
C PRO A 259 -2.65 -3.75 -0.56
N THR A 260 -3.53 -4.71 -0.83
CA THR A 260 -3.30 -5.86 -1.73
C THR A 260 -2.82 -5.42 -3.11
N ASN A 261 -3.40 -4.37 -3.69
CA ASN A 261 -2.98 -3.89 -5.01
C ASN A 261 -1.55 -3.36 -5.00
N PHE A 262 -1.21 -2.55 -4.01
CA PHE A 262 0.17 -2.08 -3.84
C PHE A 262 1.13 -3.25 -3.67
N LEU A 263 0.79 -4.24 -2.83
CA LEU A 263 1.62 -5.41 -2.58
C LEU A 263 1.85 -6.24 -3.85
N LYS A 264 0.82 -6.46 -4.66
CA LYS A 264 0.95 -7.15 -5.96
C LYS A 264 1.81 -6.36 -6.95
N MET A 265 1.66 -5.03 -6.99
CA MET A 265 2.45 -4.16 -7.88
C MET A 265 3.96 -4.21 -7.57
N ILE A 266 4.34 -4.44 -6.32
CA ILE A 266 5.74 -4.59 -5.91
C ILE A 266 6.25 -6.04 -5.99
N GLY A 267 5.47 -6.95 -6.59
CA GLY A 267 5.88 -8.31 -6.91
C GLY A 267 5.59 -9.35 -5.83
N ILE A 268 4.76 -9.04 -4.83
CA ILE A 268 4.35 -10.02 -3.83
C ILE A 268 3.29 -10.94 -4.44
N GLU A 269 3.51 -12.23 -4.34
CA GLU A 269 2.60 -13.27 -4.81
C GLU A 269 1.46 -13.51 -3.83
N PHE A 270 0.30 -13.91 -4.36
CA PHE A 270 -0.93 -14.15 -3.59
C PHE A 270 -1.56 -15.47 -3.98
N ASP A 271 -2.14 -16.15 -2.99
CA ASP A 271 -3.10 -17.21 -3.18
C ASP A 271 -4.49 -16.67 -2.78
N GLY A 272 -5.34 -16.44 -3.79
CA GLY A 272 -6.58 -15.70 -3.59
C GLY A 272 -6.35 -14.27 -3.07
N ASP A 273 -6.86 -13.99 -1.88
CA ASP A 273 -6.72 -12.69 -1.20
C ASP A 273 -5.56 -12.65 -0.19
N ASP A 274 -4.93 -13.78 0.07
CA ASP A 274 -3.87 -13.91 1.06
C ASP A 274 -2.47 -13.85 0.40
N PRO A 275 -1.52 -13.07 0.94
CA PRO A 275 -0.15 -13.05 0.44
C PRO A 275 0.54 -14.38 0.73
N ILE A 276 1.30 -14.90 -0.25
CA ILE A 276 2.13 -16.08 -0.07
C ILE A 276 3.35 -15.69 0.75
N LEU A 277 3.45 -16.24 1.95
CA LEU A 277 4.54 -15.95 2.89
C LEU A 277 5.35 -17.21 3.16
N LYS A 278 6.67 -17.04 3.19
CA LYS A 278 7.62 -18.01 3.74
C LYS A 278 7.63 -17.95 5.26
N GLU A 279 8.45 -18.76 5.89
CA GLU A 279 8.69 -18.69 7.34
C GLU A 279 9.09 -17.28 7.76
N HIS A 280 8.65 -16.86 8.94
CA HIS A 280 8.93 -15.56 9.53
C HIS A 280 8.41 -14.36 8.71
N HIS A 281 7.32 -14.57 7.97
CA HIS A 281 6.62 -13.54 7.19
C HIS A 281 7.42 -12.94 6.02
N GLU A 282 8.49 -13.60 5.57
CA GLU A 282 9.17 -13.21 4.34
C GLU A 282 8.28 -13.53 3.13
N THR A 283 8.25 -12.63 2.17
CA THR A 283 7.49 -12.80 0.93
C THR A 283 8.23 -13.67 -0.09
N SER A 284 7.68 -13.81 -1.30
CA SER A 284 8.40 -14.37 -2.44
C SER A 284 9.65 -13.55 -2.80
N VAL A 285 9.65 -12.25 -2.51
CA VAL A 285 10.78 -11.34 -2.73
C VAL A 285 11.74 -11.42 -1.54
N GLN A 286 12.96 -11.90 -1.78
CA GLN A 286 13.98 -12.08 -0.75
C GLN A 286 14.33 -10.76 -0.05
N GLY A 287 14.31 -10.73 1.29
CA GLY A 287 14.60 -9.53 2.10
C GLY A 287 13.41 -8.59 2.26
N LEU A 288 12.22 -8.97 1.76
CA LEU A 288 11.00 -8.20 1.91
C LEU A 288 9.99 -8.97 2.77
N PHE A 289 9.53 -8.36 3.86
CA PHE A 289 8.67 -8.96 4.88
C PHE A 289 7.34 -8.22 5.01
N LEU A 290 6.26 -8.94 5.30
CA LEU A 290 4.99 -8.35 5.71
C LEU A 290 4.79 -8.45 7.22
N LEU A 291 4.12 -7.46 7.80
CA LEU A 291 3.87 -7.39 9.25
C LEU A 291 2.42 -7.04 9.57
N GLY A 292 2.02 -7.37 10.78
CA GLY A 292 0.71 -7.02 11.33
C GLY A 292 -0.44 -7.73 10.61
N ASP A 293 -1.52 -7.00 10.39
CA ASP A 293 -2.75 -7.54 9.79
C ASP A 293 -2.55 -8.14 8.40
N LEU A 294 -1.50 -7.74 7.70
CA LEU A 294 -1.14 -8.31 6.39
C LEU A 294 -0.74 -9.80 6.47
N THR A 295 -0.37 -10.28 7.66
CA THR A 295 0.06 -11.68 7.90
C THR A 295 -0.96 -12.49 8.68
N ALA A 296 -2.07 -11.87 9.06
CA ALA A 296 -3.03 -12.49 9.98
C ALA A 296 -4.01 -13.45 9.29
N GLY A 297 -4.19 -13.36 7.97
CA GLY A 297 -5.16 -14.12 7.22
C GLY A 297 -6.57 -14.04 7.84
N ASN A 298 -7.30 -15.14 7.84
CA ASN A 298 -8.64 -15.21 8.42
C ASN A 298 -8.68 -15.11 9.96
N LYS A 299 -7.53 -15.14 10.64
CA LYS A 299 -7.45 -15.07 12.11
C LYS A 299 -7.66 -13.66 12.65
N GLY A 300 -7.74 -12.67 11.79
CA GLY A 300 -7.92 -11.26 12.12
C GLY A 300 -6.74 -10.68 12.87
N GLY A 301 -6.55 -9.36 12.77
CA GLY A 301 -5.45 -8.66 13.43
C GLY A 301 -5.79 -8.31 14.88
N SER A 302 -4.87 -8.58 15.80
CA SER A 302 -4.83 -7.94 17.10
C SER A 302 -3.56 -7.10 17.20
N ILE A 303 -3.52 -6.15 18.12
CA ILE A 303 -2.31 -5.36 18.34
C ILE A 303 -1.14 -6.24 18.81
N ILE A 304 -1.41 -7.29 19.60
CA ILE A 304 -0.39 -8.26 20.00
C ILE A 304 0.12 -9.08 18.81
N TRP A 305 -0.77 -9.44 17.88
CA TRP A 305 -0.33 -10.08 16.64
C TRP A 305 0.59 -9.15 15.84
N ALA A 306 0.27 -7.87 15.77
CA ALA A 306 1.11 -6.88 15.11
C ALA A 306 2.52 -6.85 15.72
N PHE A 307 2.63 -6.86 17.05
CA PHE A 307 3.92 -6.90 17.76
C PHE A 307 4.67 -8.23 17.53
N ASN A 308 3.98 -9.36 17.69
CA ASN A 308 4.56 -10.68 17.52
C ASN A 308 5.07 -10.93 16.09
N SER A 309 4.37 -10.40 15.08
CA SER A 309 4.81 -10.51 13.68
C SER A 309 6.15 -9.82 13.44
N SER A 310 6.39 -8.69 14.12
CA SER A 310 7.64 -7.96 14.07
C SER A 310 8.80 -8.76 14.69
N ARG A 311 8.56 -9.36 15.87
CA ARG A 311 9.53 -10.26 16.52
C ARG A 311 9.87 -11.46 15.64
N ASN A 312 8.84 -12.05 15.04
CA ASN A 312 9.02 -13.20 14.17
C ASN A 312 9.86 -12.86 12.93
N ALA A 313 9.56 -11.75 12.24
CA ALA A 313 10.35 -11.28 11.11
C ALA A 313 11.80 -10.94 11.51
N MET A 314 11.98 -10.28 12.66
CA MET A 314 13.30 -9.91 13.16
C MET A 314 14.19 -11.12 13.42
N THR A 315 13.62 -12.26 13.84
CA THR A 315 14.37 -13.50 14.01
C THR A 315 15.08 -13.90 12.73
N LYS A 316 14.38 -13.94 11.61
CA LYS A 316 14.98 -14.28 10.30
C LYS A 316 15.93 -13.19 9.80
N ILE A 317 15.57 -11.91 10.00
CA ILE A 317 16.41 -10.79 9.59
C ILE A 317 17.77 -10.84 10.29
N CYS A 318 17.80 -11.12 11.59
CA CYS A 318 19.07 -11.27 12.32
C CYS A 318 19.86 -12.48 11.84
N THR A 319 19.20 -13.63 11.65
CA THR A 319 19.90 -14.87 11.30
C THR A 319 20.45 -14.84 9.88
N ASP A 320 19.61 -14.44 8.91
CA ASP A 320 19.92 -14.66 7.50
C ASP A 320 20.51 -13.42 6.80
N TYR A 321 20.31 -12.21 7.37
CA TYR A 321 20.65 -10.97 6.65
C TYR A 321 21.62 -10.03 7.38
N LEU A 322 21.40 -9.77 8.65
CA LEU A 322 22.14 -8.72 9.36
C LEU A 322 23.10 -9.21 10.44
N SER A 323 23.13 -10.52 10.68
CA SER A 323 24.00 -11.15 11.70
C SER A 323 23.90 -10.47 13.07
N CYS A 324 22.64 -10.13 13.49
CA CYS A 324 22.36 -9.52 14.78
C CYS A 324 21.83 -10.56 15.80
N THR A 325 21.71 -10.15 17.04
CA THR A 325 21.30 -11.07 18.13
C THR A 325 19.89 -10.72 18.60
N ILE A 326 18.99 -11.67 18.54
CA ILE A 326 17.66 -11.57 19.15
C ILE A 326 17.80 -11.63 20.67
N ARG A 327 17.40 -10.57 21.36
CA ARG A 327 17.42 -10.45 22.81
C ARG A 327 16.04 -10.63 23.42
#